data_9e20b1870cfe7405e0699608fb347ff2
#
_entry.id   9e20b1870cfe7405e0699608fb347ff2
#
_cell.length_a   1.000
_cell.length_b   1.000
_cell.length_c   1.000
_cell.angle_alpha   90.00
_cell.angle_beta   90.00
_cell.angle_gamma   90.00
#
_symmetry.space_group_name_H-M   'P 1'
#
loop_
_entity.id
_entity.type
_entity.pdbx_description
1 polymer ?
#
loop_
_entity_poly.entity_id
_entity_poly.type
_entity_poly.pdbx_seq_one_letter_code
_entity_poly.pdbx_strand_id
1 'polypeptide(L)'
;MVFVVKNMKRLTPISKALQALSFYRWAFGDLTEQDSDIGMLAEYLVGDILHCLPPTRKVNAPFDLITKSGVTIEVKATTHKLIQKGKTPYYRWDVSTQSEALKGNRAIADVWVFLVADFSRATASTSRVAQAFDLKNWSCYLVPGEQLRTAGCVRFISEATLRRLGVEAFPLGELKKSFKH
;
A
#
# COMPACT_ATOMS: atom_id res chain seq x y z
N MET A 1 -20.65 -20.79 -0.05
CA MET A 1 -21.61 -19.84 -0.65
C MET A 1 -20.79 -18.82 -1.43
N VAL A 2 -20.76 -18.96 -2.75
CA VAL A 2 -19.93 -18.12 -3.62
C VAL A 2 -20.78 -16.94 -4.07
N PHE A 3 -20.50 -15.74 -3.58
CA PHE A 3 -21.12 -14.51 -4.11
C PHE A 3 -20.43 -14.15 -5.43
N VAL A 4 -21.08 -14.48 -6.54
CA VAL A 4 -20.69 -13.99 -7.86
C VAL A 4 -21.18 -12.56 -7.99
N VAL A 5 -20.29 -11.59 -7.85
CA VAL A 5 -20.58 -10.18 -8.16
C VAL A 5 -20.58 -10.03 -9.68
N LYS A 6 -21.71 -10.34 -10.32
CA LYS A 6 -21.99 -9.94 -11.69
C LYS A 6 -22.61 -8.54 -11.69
N ASN A 7 -22.01 -7.63 -12.47
CA ASN A 7 -22.45 -6.26 -12.74
C ASN A 7 -22.04 -5.18 -11.71
N MET A 8 -20.77 -4.86 -11.65
CA MET A 8 -20.34 -3.55 -11.11
C MET A 8 -20.58 -2.44 -12.13
N LYS A 9 -21.83 -2.03 -12.35
CA LYS A 9 -22.13 -0.75 -12.99
C LYS A 9 -21.71 0.35 -12.02
N ARG A 10 -20.73 1.17 -12.43
CA ARG A 10 -20.25 2.45 -11.85
C ARG A 10 -20.83 2.79 -10.46
N LEU A 11 -20.27 2.17 -9.44
CA LEU A 11 -20.56 2.56 -8.06
C LEU A 11 -20.05 3.99 -7.83
N THR A 12 -20.82 4.81 -7.15
CA THR A 12 -20.35 6.12 -6.71
C THR A 12 -19.14 5.95 -5.78
N PRO A 13 -18.24 6.94 -5.66
CA PRO A 13 -17.10 6.88 -4.74
C PRO A 13 -17.50 6.49 -3.31
N ILE A 14 -18.65 6.96 -2.85
CA ILE A 14 -19.20 6.64 -1.52
C ILE A 14 -19.60 5.18 -1.41
N SER A 15 -20.21 4.58 -2.43
CA SER A 15 -20.60 3.16 -2.37
C SER A 15 -19.38 2.23 -2.45
N LYS A 16 -18.34 2.63 -3.15
CA LYS A 16 -17.04 1.92 -3.12
C LYS A 16 -16.40 2.01 -1.74
N ALA A 17 -16.42 3.18 -1.10
CA ALA A 17 -15.90 3.38 0.24
C ALA A 17 -16.64 2.53 1.28
N LEU A 18 -17.97 2.50 1.21
CA LEU A 18 -18.79 1.69 2.10
C LEU A 18 -18.58 0.18 1.88
N GLN A 19 -18.41 -0.25 0.64
CA GLN A 19 -18.06 -1.65 0.34
C GLN A 19 -16.68 -2.02 0.88
N ALA A 20 -15.71 -1.15 0.74
CA ALA A 20 -14.37 -1.36 1.27
C ALA A 20 -14.39 -1.43 2.80
N LEU A 21 -15.08 -0.50 3.48
CA LEU A 21 -15.25 -0.54 4.94
C LEU A 21 -15.97 -1.80 5.41
N SER A 22 -17.00 -2.24 4.68
CA SER A 22 -17.73 -3.47 4.98
C SER A 22 -16.85 -4.70 4.76
N PHE A 23 -16.03 -4.71 3.69
CA PHE A 23 -15.05 -5.75 3.45
C PHE A 23 -13.98 -5.78 4.54
N TYR A 24 -13.49 -4.63 4.97
CA TYR A 24 -12.54 -4.50 6.06
C TYR A 24 -13.08 -5.04 7.38
N ARG A 25 -14.28 -4.62 7.78
CA ARG A 25 -14.93 -5.14 8.99
C ARG A 25 -15.14 -6.65 8.93
N TRP A 26 -15.52 -7.16 7.76
CA TRP A 26 -15.68 -8.59 7.56
C TRP A 26 -14.36 -9.36 7.58
N ALA A 27 -13.33 -8.83 6.94
CA ALA A 27 -12.04 -9.52 6.77
C ALA A 27 -11.15 -9.44 8.02
N PHE A 28 -11.26 -8.36 8.81
CA PHE A 28 -10.30 -8.03 9.87
C PHE A 28 -10.93 -7.77 11.24
N GLY A 29 -12.26 -7.86 11.35
CA GLY A 29 -12.98 -7.54 12.58
C GLY A 29 -13.08 -6.03 12.85
N ASP A 30 -13.57 -5.68 14.04
CA ASP A 30 -13.66 -4.27 14.43
C ASP A 30 -12.25 -3.65 14.50
N LEU A 31 -12.07 -2.59 13.72
CA LEU A 31 -10.85 -1.79 13.70
C LEU A 31 -10.67 -1.17 15.08
N THR A 32 -9.67 -1.62 15.82
CA THR A 32 -9.22 -0.93 17.03
C THR A 32 -8.41 0.31 16.61
N GLU A 33 -8.56 1.41 17.35
CA GLU A 33 -8.06 2.76 17.05
C GLU A 33 -6.53 2.88 16.85
N GLN A 34 -5.76 1.82 16.95
CA GLN A 34 -4.29 1.88 16.97
C GLN A 34 -3.58 1.46 15.70
N ASP A 35 -4.23 0.79 14.78
CA ASP A 35 -3.60 0.46 13.51
C ASP A 35 -3.89 1.55 12.48
N SER A 36 -2.85 2.00 11.83
CA SER A 36 -2.97 3.09 10.87
C SER A 36 -3.94 2.70 9.75
N ASP A 37 -5.17 3.20 9.82
CA ASP A 37 -6.25 3.01 8.83
C ASP A 37 -5.74 3.15 7.39
N ILE A 38 -4.70 3.97 7.21
CA ILE A 38 -4.08 4.22 5.91
C ILE A 38 -3.29 3.01 5.37
N GLY A 39 -2.63 2.25 6.24
CA GLY A 39 -1.88 1.05 5.83
C GLY A 39 -2.82 -0.02 5.30
N MET A 40 -3.87 -0.31 6.05
CA MET A 40 -4.87 -1.31 5.66
C MET A 40 -5.64 -0.88 4.39
N LEU A 41 -5.97 0.41 4.27
CA LEU A 41 -6.58 0.94 3.07
C LEU A 41 -5.66 0.78 1.85
N ALA A 42 -4.37 1.03 2.02
CA ALA A 42 -3.36 0.86 0.99
C ALA A 42 -3.27 -0.60 0.52
N GLU A 43 -3.24 -1.56 1.44
CA GLU A 43 -3.28 -2.99 1.15
C GLU A 43 -4.53 -3.35 0.34
N TYR A 44 -5.70 -2.83 0.76
CA TYR A 44 -6.95 -3.05 0.03
C TYR A 44 -6.90 -2.50 -1.39
N LEU A 45 -6.45 -1.25 -1.57
CA LEU A 45 -6.38 -0.61 -2.90
C LEU A 45 -5.44 -1.37 -3.83
N VAL A 46 -4.28 -1.79 -3.35
CA VAL A 46 -3.33 -2.61 -4.11
C VAL A 46 -3.96 -3.96 -4.44
N GLY A 47 -4.58 -4.61 -3.47
CA GLY A 47 -5.24 -5.90 -3.64
C GLY A 47 -6.37 -5.84 -4.67
N ASP A 48 -7.20 -4.80 -4.65
CA ASP A 48 -8.30 -4.60 -5.61
C ASP A 48 -7.76 -4.37 -7.03
N ILE A 49 -6.75 -3.51 -7.19
CA ILE A 49 -6.15 -3.20 -8.50
C ILE A 49 -5.49 -4.42 -9.12
N LEU A 50 -4.76 -5.20 -8.32
CA LEU A 50 -4.01 -6.38 -8.78
C LEU A 50 -4.84 -7.67 -8.76
N HIS A 51 -6.09 -7.61 -8.28
CA HIS A 51 -6.95 -8.78 -8.08
C HIS A 51 -6.31 -9.85 -7.18
N CYS A 52 -5.56 -9.39 -6.18
CA CYS A 52 -4.96 -10.22 -5.13
C CYS A 52 -6.00 -10.56 -4.06
N LEU A 53 -5.87 -11.74 -3.48
CA LEU A 53 -6.56 -12.06 -2.24
C LEU A 53 -5.62 -11.67 -1.08
N PRO A 54 -6.10 -10.98 -0.04
CA PRO A 54 -5.32 -10.83 1.17
C PRO A 54 -4.99 -12.24 1.68
N PRO A 55 -3.76 -12.51 2.08
CA PRO A 55 -3.44 -13.74 2.75
C PRO A 55 -4.37 -13.85 3.97
N THR A 56 -4.86 -15.05 4.26
CA THR A 56 -5.51 -15.31 5.54
C THR A 56 -4.51 -14.84 6.59
N ARG A 57 -4.79 -13.73 7.28
CA ARG A 57 -3.84 -13.12 8.22
C ARG A 57 -3.47 -14.15 9.27
N LYS A 58 -2.37 -14.81 9.05
CA LYS A 58 -1.59 -15.37 10.13
C LYS A 58 -0.83 -14.21 10.72
N VAL A 59 -1.04 -13.94 11.99
CA VAL A 59 -0.17 -13.03 12.76
C VAL A 59 1.27 -13.36 12.37
N ASN A 60 2.02 -12.39 11.81
CA ASN A 60 3.37 -12.54 11.26
C ASN A 60 3.48 -13.16 9.83
N ALA A 61 2.50 -12.97 8.97
CA ALA A 61 2.72 -13.24 7.55
C ALA A 61 3.92 -12.41 7.05
N PRO A 62 4.83 -12.99 6.26
CA PRO A 62 6.01 -12.27 5.77
C PRO A 62 5.70 -11.28 4.64
N PHE A 63 4.42 -11.14 4.26
CA PHE A 63 3.91 -10.26 3.21
C PHE A 63 2.41 -9.99 3.40
N ASP A 64 1.92 -8.93 2.80
CA ASP A 64 0.54 -8.47 2.95
C ASP A 64 -0.41 -9.09 1.92
N LEU A 65 0.05 -9.32 0.69
CA LEU A 65 -0.77 -9.80 -0.42
C LEU A 65 -0.04 -10.89 -1.21
N ILE A 66 -0.82 -11.73 -1.92
CA ILE A 66 -0.31 -12.70 -2.87
C ILE A 66 -1.13 -12.68 -4.16
N THR A 67 -0.47 -12.63 -5.30
CA THR A 67 -1.14 -12.71 -6.60
C THR A 67 -1.60 -14.13 -6.92
N LYS A 68 -2.45 -14.28 -7.94
CA LYS A 68 -2.85 -15.60 -8.44
C LYS A 68 -1.67 -16.42 -8.96
N SER A 69 -0.60 -15.75 -9.42
CA SER A 69 0.64 -16.40 -9.88
C SER A 69 1.62 -16.74 -8.74
N GLY A 70 1.26 -16.44 -7.50
CA GLY A 70 2.09 -16.71 -6.33
C GLY A 70 3.08 -15.61 -5.97
N VAL A 71 3.11 -14.49 -6.68
CA VAL A 71 3.99 -13.35 -6.34
C VAL A 71 3.52 -12.72 -5.03
N THR A 72 4.42 -12.61 -4.08
CA THR A 72 4.18 -12.04 -2.75
C THR A 72 4.46 -10.54 -2.75
N ILE A 73 3.60 -9.78 -2.06
CA ILE A 73 3.66 -8.31 -2.06
C ILE A 73 3.61 -7.80 -0.63
N GLU A 74 4.53 -6.91 -0.29
CA GLU A 74 4.51 -6.10 0.93
C GLU A 74 4.06 -4.69 0.57
N VAL A 75 3.13 -4.12 1.32
CA VAL A 75 2.58 -2.79 1.11
C VAL A 75 2.96 -1.87 2.27
N LYS A 76 3.48 -0.70 1.97
CA LYS A 76 3.78 0.34 2.96
C LYS A 76 3.18 1.66 2.52
N ALA A 77 2.44 2.31 3.39
CA ALA A 77 1.81 3.59 3.09
C ALA A 77 2.24 4.69 4.05
N THR A 78 2.22 5.93 3.58
CA THR A 78 2.44 7.12 4.38
C THR A 78 1.62 8.30 3.85
N THR A 79 1.20 9.17 4.76
CA THR A 79 0.53 10.45 4.44
C THR A 79 1.41 11.63 4.81
N HIS A 80 2.48 11.42 5.55
CA HIS A 80 3.24 12.48 6.20
C HIS A 80 4.57 12.71 5.50
N LYS A 81 4.79 13.98 5.13
CA LYS A 81 6.13 14.46 4.77
C LYS A 81 6.92 14.75 6.02
N LEU A 82 8.13 14.23 6.09
CA LEU A 82 9.08 14.62 7.10
C LEU A 82 9.70 15.94 6.72
N ILE A 83 9.62 16.90 7.66
CA ILE A 83 10.20 18.23 7.51
C ILE A 83 11.41 18.31 8.45
N GLN A 84 12.59 18.43 7.89
CA GLN A 84 13.82 18.70 8.65
C GLN A 84 14.27 20.12 8.34
N LYS A 85 14.72 20.85 9.37
CA LYS A 85 15.20 22.24 9.22
C LYS A 85 16.28 22.33 8.13
N GLY A 86 16.04 23.20 7.15
CA GLY A 86 16.98 23.43 6.03
C GLY A 86 17.01 22.35 4.95
N LYS A 87 16.06 21.39 4.95
CA LYS A 87 15.97 20.35 3.93
C LYS A 87 14.61 20.36 3.24
N THR A 88 14.56 19.90 2.02
CA THR A 88 13.31 19.68 1.29
C THR A 88 12.49 18.59 2.00
N PRO A 89 11.19 18.81 2.25
CA PRO A 89 10.31 17.79 2.80
C PRO A 89 10.29 16.53 1.93
N TYR A 90 10.30 15.34 2.56
CA TYR A 90 10.34 14.06 1.85
C TYR A 90 9.45 13.02 2.54
N TYR A 91 9.00 12.03 1.80
CA TYR A 91 8.29 10.88 2.35
C TYR A 91 9.25 9.80 2.84
N ARG A 92 8.84 9.10 3.89
CA ARG A 92 9.56 8.00 4.51
C ARG A 92 8.59 6.94 5.01
N TRP A 93 8.95 5.69 4.81
CA TRP A 93 8.20 4.54 5.30
C TRP A 93 9.00 3.80 6.36
N ASP A 94 8.31 3.39 7.43
CA ASP A 94 8.89 2.51 8.43
C ASP A 94 8.81 1.06 7.93
N VAL A 95 9.95 0.40 7.91
CA VAL A 95 10.08 -1.00 7.48
C VAL A 95 10.69 -1.86 8.59
N SER A 96 10.76 -1.36 9.81
CA SER A 96 11.37 -2.03 10.96
C SER A 96 10.74 -3.39 11.26
N THR A 97 9.43 -3.56 11.02
CA THR A 97 8.72 -4.84 11.17
C THR A 97 9.24 -5.92 10.21
N GLN A 98 9.86 -5.54 9.11
CA GLN A 98 10.44 -6.42 8.10
C GLN A 98 11.98 -6.45 8.15
N SER A 99 12.58 -5.90 9.22
CA SER A 99 14.04 -5.77 9.32
C SER A 99 14.79 -7.10 9.15
N GLU A 100 14.27 -8.18 9.68
CA GLU A 100 14.89 -9.51 9.55
C GLU A 100 14.84 -10.06 8.11
N ALA A 101 13.77 -9.80 7.37
CA ALA A 101 13.69 -10.12 5.95
C ALA A 101 14.68 -9.28 5.13
N LEU A 102 14.79 -7.98 5.44
CA LEU A 102 15.71 -7.05 4.78
C LEU A 102 17.19 -7.36 5.07
N LYS A 103 17.50 -7.92 6.25
CA LYS A 103 18.83 -8.43 6.59
C LYS A 103 19.16 -9.80 5.97
N GLY A 104 18.20 -10.46 5.35
CA GLY A 104 18.37 -11.79 4.77
C GLY A 104 18.13 -12.94 5.73
N ASN A 105 17.70 -12.68 6.96
CA ASN A 105 17.43 -13.71 7.98
C ASN A 105 16.08 -14.40 7.81
N ARG A 106 15.19 -13.85 6.97
CA ARG A 106 13.88 -14.40 6.62
C ARG A 106 13.57 -14.21 5.14
N ALA A 107 12.55 -14.88 4.65
CA ALA A 107 12.00 -14.63 3.32
C ALA A 107 11.55 -13.17 3.22
N ILE A 108 11.81 -12.56 2.08
CA ILE A 108 11.35 -11.22 1.73
C ILE A 108 10.23 -11.33 0.70
N ALA A 109 9.26 -10.42 0.72
CA ALA A 109 8.27 -10.33 -0.35
C ALA A 109 8.94 -10.07 -1.70
N ASP A 110 8.44 -10.71 -2.76
CA ASP A 110 8.99 -10.58 -4.11
C ASP A 110 8.96 -9.11 -4.58
N VAL A 111 7.89 -8.41 -4.22
CA VAL A 111 7.65 -7.03 -4.60
C VAL A 111 7.20 -6.20 -3.40
N TRP A 112 7.72 -4.99 -3.32
CA TRP A 112 7.29 -3.98 -2.35
C TRP A 112 6.59 -2.83 -3.07
N VAL A 113 5.44 -2.43 -2.53
CA VAL A 113 4.66 -1.30 -3.02
C VAL A 113 4.67 -0.22 -1.94
N PHE A 114 5.38 0.88 -2.18
CA PHE A 114 5.38 2.04 -1.31
C PHE A 114 4.38 3.06 -1.81
N LEU A 115 3.47 3.47 -0.94
CA LEU A 115 2.36 4.35 -1.27
C LEU A 115 2.48 5.67 -0.52
N VAL A 116 2.16 6.74 -1.24
CA VAL A 116 1.97 8.08 -0.69
C VAL A 116 0.54 8.49 -0.95
N ALA A 117 -0.18 8.84 0.11
CA ALA A 117 -1.47 9.49 0.00
C ALA A 117 -1.31 11.00 0.21
N ASP A 118 -1.60 11.79 -0.83
CA ASP A 118 -1.57 13.25 -0.77
C ASP A 118 -2.99 13.82 -0.81
N PHE A 119 -3.50 14.19 0.35
CA PHE A 119 -4.82 14.80 0.52
C PHE A 119 -4.79 16.33 0.50
N SER A 120 -3.66 16.94 0.15
CA SER A 120 -3.50 18.41 0.15
C SER A 120 -4.41 19.12 -0.88
N ARG A 121 -4.85 18.38 -1.91
CA ARG A 121 -5.75 18.88 -2.96
C ARG A 121 -7.23 18.76 -2.61
N ALA A 122 -7.52 18.22 -1.45
CA ALA A 122 -8.87 17.96 -1.02
C ALA A 122 -9.59 19.27 -0.68
N THR A 123 -10.74 19.49 -1.30
CA THR A 123 -11.61 20.61 -0.93
C THR A 123 -12.28 20.31 0.41
N ALA A 124 -12.53 21.35 1.21
CA ALA A 124 -13.16 21.24 2.53
C ALA A 124 -14.54 20.54 2.52
N SER A 125 -15.17 20.42 1.34
CA SER A 125 -16.47 19.79 1.15
C SER A 125 -16.42 18.28 0.95
N THR A 126 -15.22 17.71 0.71
CA THR A 126 -15.09 16.25 0.45
C THR A 126 -14.64 15.54 1.71
N SER A 127 -15.38 14.53 2.16
CA SER A 127 -14.97 13.76 3.34
C SER A 127 -13.59 13.12 3.14
N ARG A 128 -12.78 13.05 4.20
CA ARG A 128 -11.46 12.40 4.15
C ARG A 128 -11.54 10.97 3.64
N VAL A 129 -12.62 10.26 3.97
CA VAL A 129 -12.89 8.90 3.49
C VAL A 129 -13.02 8.88 1.97
N ALA A 130 -13.83 9.77 1.38
CA ALA A 130 -14.00 9.83 -0.07
C ALA A 130 -12.68 10.17 -0.79
N GLN A 131 -11.86 11.03 -0.19
CA GLN A 131 -10.53 11.38 -0.71
C GLN A 131 -9.57 10.20 -0.66
N ALA A 132 -9.63 9.41 0.40
CA ALA A 132 -8.78 8.23 0.57
C ALA A 132 -9.07 7.14 -0.48
N PHE A 133 -10.29 7.08 -1.02
CA PHE A 133 -10.66 6.14 -2.09
C PHE A 133 -10.48 6.70 -3.51
N ASP A 134 -10.13 7.97 -3.68
CA ASP A 134 -9.78 8.53 -4.99
C ASP A 134 -8.32 8.20 -5.33
N LEU A 135 -8.13 7.27 -6.26
CA LEU A 135 -6.79 6.83 -6.69
C LEU A 135 -5.89 7.96 -7.21
N LYS A 136 -6.47 9.10 -7.57
CA LYS A 136 -5.71 10.29 -7.98
C LYS A 136 -4.91 10.92 -6.85
N ASN A 137 -5.31 10.66 -5.60
CA ASN A 137 -4.61 11.13 -4.41
C ASN A 137 -3.47 10.21 -4.00
N TRP A 138 -3.23 9.13 -4.75
CA TRP A 138 -2.20 8.16 -4.42
C TRP A 138 -1.14 8.08 -5.50
N SER A 139 0.11 8.13 -5.04
CA SER A 139 1.27 7.77 -5.85
C SER A 139 1.91 6.50 -5.27
N CYS A 140 2.52 5.68 -6.13
CA CYS A 140 3.19 4.48 -5.69
C CYS A 140 4.58 4.34 -6.32
N TYR A 141 5.42 3.56 -5.63
CA TYR A 141 6.72 3.09 -6.07
C TYR A 141 6.70 1.57 -6.02
N LEU A 142 7.21 0.93 -7.04
CA LEU A 142 7.27 -0.53 -7.16
C LEU A 142 8.72 -0.99 -7.11
N VAL A 143 9.08 -1.84 -6.16
CA VAL A 143 10.47 -2.22 -5.91
C VAL A 143 10.56 -3.73 -5.73
N PRO A 144 11.44 -4.44 -6.48
CA PRO A 144 11.77 -5.82 -6.18
C PRO A 144 12.36 -5.95 -4.76
N GLY A 145 11.92 -6.96 -4.00
CA GLY A 145 12.37 -7.14 -2.61
C GLY A 145 13.88 -7.31 -2.48
N GLU A 146 14.49 -8.05 -3.38
CA GLU A 146 15.95 -8.25 -3.38
C GLU A 146 16.73 -6.96 -3.64
N GLN A 147 16.16 -6.02 -4.40
CA GLN A 147 16.79 -4.71 -4.60
C GLN A 147 16.81 -3.89 -3.30
N LEU A 148 15.75 -3.99 -2.48
CA LEU A 148 15.74 -3.36 -1.15
C LEU A 148 16.71 -4.01 -0.18
N ARG A 149 16.83 -5.34 -0.22
CA ARG A 149 17.81 -6.07 0.61
C ARG A 149 19.22 -5.63 0.29
N THR A 150 19.56 -5.53 -0.98
CA THR A 150 20.87 -5.05 -1.45
C THR A 150 21.14 -3.60 -1.03
N ALA A 151 20.09 -2.76 -0.92
CA ALA A 151 20.23 -1.38 -0.45
C ALA A 151 20.61 -1.24 1.04
N GLY A 152 20.49 -2.33 1.83
CA GLY A 152 20.86 -2.36 3.25
C GLY A 152 19.94 -1.54 4.16
N CYS A 153 18.76 -1.18 3.72
CA CYS A 153 17.80 -0.38 4.48
C CYS A 153 16.96 -1.28 5.39
N VAL A 154 17.20 -1.24 6.71
CA VAL A 154 16.52 -2.17 7.65
C VAL A 154 15.50 -1.50 8.57
N ARG A 155 15.42 -0.18 8.60
CA ARG A 155 14.51 0.55 9.48
C ARG A 155 13.59 1.50 8.73
N PHE A 156 14.16 2.30 7.86
CA PHE A 156 13.41 3.30 7.10
C PHE A 156 13.83 3.30 5.64
N ILE A 157 12.85 3.46 4.76
CA ILE A 157 13.07 3.72 3.34
C ILE A 157 12.53 5.11 3.04
N SER A 158 13.29 5.92 2.32
CA SER A 158 12.90 7.27 1.91
C SER A 158 12.77 7.37 0.40
N GLU A 159 12.09 8.40 -0.09
CA GLU A 159 12.05 8.71 -1.52
C GLU A 159 13.47 8.84 -2.11
N ALA A 160 14.40 9.45 -1.39
CA ALA A 160 15.79 9.58 -1.84
C ALA A 160 16.47 8.21 -2.00
N THR A 161 16.12 7.24 -1.14
CA THR A 161 16.58 5.86 -1.28
C THR A 161 16.00 5.23 -2.53
N LEU A 162 14.70 5.36 -2.76
CA LEU A 162 14.04 4.80 -3.94
C LEU A 162 14.59 5.39 -5.24
N ARG A 163 14.80 6.70 -5.29
CA ARG A 163 15.42 7.37 -6.46
C ARG A 163 16.83 6.85 -6.75
N ARG A 164 17.65 6.61 -5.71
CA ARG A 164 19.00 6.00 -5.89
C ARG A 164 18.93 4.59 -6.45
N LEU A 165 17.85 3.87 -6.20
CA LEU A 165 17.58 2.56 -6.77
C LEU A 165 16.99 2.64 -8.19
N GLY A 166 16.84 3.84 -8.76
CA GLY A 166 16.26 4.03 -10.09
C GLY A 166 14.73 3.87 -10.11
N VAL A 167 14.09 3.93 -8.93
CA VAL A 167 12.63 3.75 -8.81
C VAL A 167 11.95 5.12 -8.79
N GLU A 168 11.02 5.32 -9.71
CA GLU A 168 10.23 6.54 -9.83
C GLU A 168 8.80 6.31 -9.35
N ALA A 169 8.17 7.40 -8.87
CA ALA A 169 6.77 7.40 -8.49
C ALA A 169 5.87 7.42 -9.73
N PHE A 170 4.76 6.72 -9.68
CA PHE A 170 3.70 6.79 -10.67
C PHE A 170 2.31 6.76 -10.01
N PRO A 171 1.24 7.20 -10.71
CA PRO A 171 -0.12 7.18 -10.17
C PRO A 171 -0.56 5.75 -9.82
N LEU A 172 -1.19 5.56 -8.66
CA LEU A 172 -1.64 4.24 -8.22
C LEU A 172 -2.58 3.55 -9.23
N GLY A 173 -3.38 4.32 -9.97
CA GLY A 173 -4.25 3.77 -11.03
C GLY A 173 -3.50 3.08 -12.18
N GLU A 174 -2.19 3.29 -12.30
CA GLU A 174 -1.33 2.66 -13.31
C GLU A 174 -0.60 1.40 -12.80
N LEU A 175 -0.76 1.06 -11.51
CA LEU A 175 -0.06 -0.05 -10.88
C LEU A 175 -0.19 -1.35 -11.67
N LYS A 176 -1.38 -1.68 -12.15
CA LYS A 176 -1.62 -2.90 -12.94
C LYS A 176 -0.80 -2.97 -14.23
N LYS A 177 -0.55 -1.82 -14.87
CA LYS A 177 0.26 -1.75 -16.09
C LYS A 177 1.75 -1.90 -15.80
N SER A 178 2.18 -1.38 -14.65
CA SER A 178 3.58 -1.40 -14.21
C SER A 178 3.96 -2.72 -13.55
N PHE A 179 2.98 -3.45 -13.03
CA PHE A 179 3.13 -4.77 -12.40
C PHE A 179 3.19 -5.85 -13.48
N LYS A 180 4.36 -6.02 -14.09
CA LYS A 180 4.62 -7.05 -15.12
C LYS A 180 5.34 -8.22 -14.45
N HIS A 181 4.58 -9.23 -14.07
CA HIS A 181 5.11 -10.54 -13.63
C HIS A 181 4.28 -11.68 -14.19
#